data_f17c4533f0ea602a5d264baab8f450e9
#
_entry.id   f17c4533f0ea602a5d264baab8f450e9
#
_cell.length_a   1.000
_cell.length_b   1.000
_cell.length_c   1.000
_cell.angle_alpha   90.00
_cell.angle_beta   90.00
_cell.angle_gamma   90.00
#
_symmetry.space_group_name_H-M   'P 1'
#
loop_
_entity.id
_entity.type
_entity.pdbx_description
1 polymer ?
#
loop_
_entity_poly.entity_id
_entity_poly.type
_entity_poly.pdbx_seq_one_letter_code
_entity_poly.pdbx_strand_id
1 'polypeptide(L)'
;MTAEPLVSICIPTWNRQRYLASLLESLQGQLAGFPYPYEIVIADNASTDATPDVVSQFTDRMPIRYLRHAQNIGGYPNFQYVMTQGAGRYLVYLSDDDSLLGDQVADVIATMEADPELVVVYAPWLMYDLVAQQAQGQFYSVPHDIRIAKNDHGALLDRVLRHHIFPEIQITRRDAFAATMPRVNDPAFLAFVHSSDYLTKGAVMIRQQPFYVAITNYFADEERSQLGTDEVEHAWDRYRGGLEYMLARSGTPISPEERIGFHARIQQMIAGRISVAVRLRHQKKRDPIDTYYIAMRLRGMGYEAMLPVPLESLAAEAMIAFLMKDPELRRGVRQMIVVGTTPKGERDFMAREAGLPVEFVDDLHGVEHLNDALVFVRDTAVEAGALEGAGAAARRNVRVVHERDLAWKFGL
;
A
#
# COMPACT_ATOMS: atom_id res chain seq x y z
N MET A 1 29.54 7.11 32.91
CA MET A 1 29.13 7.87 31.70
C MET A 1 28.91 6.84 30.63
N THR A 2 27.66 6.65 30.17
CA THR A 2 27.37 5.80 29.04
C THR A 2 28.02 6.42 27.80
N ALA A 3 28.75 5.63 27.01
CA ALA A 3 29.36 6.11 25.77
C ALA A 3 28.26 6.72 24.87
N GLU A 4 28.56 7.80 24.14
CA GLU A 4 27.64 8.36 23.18
C GLU A 4 27.30 7.28 22.15
N PRO A 5 26.01 7.08 21.80
CA PRO A 5 25.62 6.05 20.84
C PRO A 5 26.17 6.37 19.45
N LEU A 6 26.69 5.37 18.77
CA LEU A 6 27.03 5.47 17.35
C LEU A 6 25.78 5.24 16.49
N VAL A 7 24.89 4.36 16.95
CA VAL A 7 23.69 3.92 16.22
C VAL A 7 22.43 4.19 17.04
N SER A 8 21.42 4.82 16.46
CA SER A 8 20.09 4.94 17.03
C SER A 8 19.11 4.09 16.21
N ILE A 9 18.48 3.10 16.86
CA ILE A 9 17.37 2.33 16.29
C ILE A 9 16.10 3.08 16.64
N CYS A 10 15.39 3.58 15.63
CA CYS A 10 14.27 4.50 15.77
C CYS A 10 12.95 3.76 15.44
N ILE A 11 12.09 3.62 16.46
CA ILE A 11 10.86 2.83 16.40
C ILE A 11 9.65 3.75 16.69
N PRO A 12 8.85 4.11 15.68
CA PRO A 12 7.54 4.72 15.91
C PRO A 12 6.53 3.63 16.27
N THR A 13 5.65 3.89 17.24
CA THR A 13 4.61 2.92 17.65
C THR A 13 3.29 3.61 18.00
N TRP A 14 2.17 2.87 17.86
CA TRP A 14 0.84 3.28 18.28
C TRP A 14 -0.12 2.09 18.42
N ASN A 15 -0.57 1.81 19.67
CA ASN A 15 -1.48 0.69 19.98
C ASN A 15 -1.00 -0.66 19.42
N ARG A 16 0.27 -1.00 19.69
CA ARG A 16 0.96 -2.17 19.15
C ARG A 16 1.62 -3.04 20.23
N GLN A 17 1.04 -3.09 21.46
CA GLN A 17 1.63 -3.76 22.61
C GLN A 17 2.17 -5.18 22.32
N ARG A 18 1.40 -6.03 21.59
CA ARG A 18 1.80 -7.42 21.28
C ARG A 18 2.99 -7.47 20.31
N TYR A 19 2.94 -6.64 19.28
CA TYR A 19 3.98 -6.56 18.25
C TYR A 19 5.27 -6.01 18.83
N LEU A 20 5.17 -4.90 19.55
CA LEU A 20 6.33 -4.26 20.18
C LEU A 20 7.01 -5.17 21.21
N ALA A 21 6.26 -5.95 22.01
CA ALA A 21 6.81 -6.92 22.93
C ALA A 21 7.67 -7.96 22.20
N SER A 22 7.14 -8.55 21.14
CA SER A 22 7.85 -9.54 20.33
C SER A 22 9.07 -8.93 19.62
N LEU A 23 8.94 -7.69 19.10
CA LEU A 23 10.07 -6.97 18.50
C LEU A 23 11.20 -6.76 19.52
N LEU A 24 10.89 -6.27 20.72
CA LEU A 24 11.91 -5.97 21.75
C LEU A 24 12.60 -7.24 22.24
N GLU A 25 11.89 -8.38 22.36
CA GLU A 25 12.50 -9.69 22.64
C GLU A 25 13.44 -10.11 21.51
N SER A 26 13.04 -9.97 20.25
CA SER A 26 13.87 -10.26 19.08
C SER A 26 15.13 -9.38 19.06
N LEU A 27 14.98 -8.08 19.27
CA LEU A 27 16.09 -7.12 19.28
C LEU A 27 17.10 -7.41 20.39
N GLN A 28 16.65 -7.83 21.57
CA GLN A 28 17.55 -8.21 22.65
C GLN A 28 18.50 -9.34 22.21
N GLY A 29 17.99 -10.33 21.48
CA GLY A 29 18.79 -11.40 20.90
C GLY A 29 19.69 -10.93 19.75
N GLN A 30 19.14 -10.18 18.81
CA GLN A 30 19.84 -9.69 17.61
C GLN A 30 20.97 -8.69 17.93
N LEU A 31 20.85 -7.96 19.01
CA LEU A 31 21.84 -6.97 19.43
C LEU A 31 22.77 -7.49 20.54
N ALA A 32 22.63 -8.78 20.93
CA ALA A 32 23.57 -9.43 21.84
C ALA A 32 24.96 -9.49 21.19
N GLY A 33 25.94 -8.75 21.76
CA GLY A 33 27.28 -8.64 21.17
C GLY A 33 27.41 -7.67 20.00
N PHE A 34 26.42 -6.83 19.74
CA PHE A 34 26.52 -5.79 18.71
C PHE A 34 27.76 -4.90 18.93
N PRO A 35 28.64 -4.72 17.91
CA PRO A 35 29.98 -4.19 18.11
C PRO A 35 30.05 -2.67 18.35
N TYR A 36 28.94 -1.99 18.19
CA TYR A 36 28.89 -0.51 18.30
C TYR A 36 28.01 -0.07 19.46
N PRO A 37 28.35 1.05 20.15
CA PRO A 37 27.44 1.67 21.10
C PRO A 37 26.13 2.07 20.39
N TYR A 38 25.00 1.68 20.98
CA TYR A 38 23.68 1.97 20.41
C TYR A 38 22.68 2.46 21.45
N GLU A 39 21.62 3.07 20.97
CA GLU A 39 20.38 3.34 21.72
C GLU A 39 19.17 2.84 20.89
N ILE A 40 18.07 2.58 21.58
CA ILE A 40 16.75 2.34 20.97
C ILE A 40 15.87 3.51 21.36
N VAL A 41 15.38 4.26 20.36
CA VAL A 41 14.47 5.38 20.57
C VAL A 41 13.07 4.94 20.14
N ILE A 42 12.14 4.93 21.10
CA ILE A 42 10.75 4.56 20.85
C ILE A 42 9.89 5.81 20.97
N ALA A 43 9.18 6.19 19.90
CA ALA A 43 8.20 7.27 19.91
C ALA A 43 6.78 6.71 19.88
N ASP A 44 6.13 6.78 21.03
CA ASP A 44 4.75 6.36 21.21
C ASP A 44 3.77 7.49 20.86
N ASN A 45 2.97 7.26 19.85
CA ASN A 45 1.99 8.20 19.30
C ASN A 45 0.70 8.28 20.14
N ALA A 46 0.83 8.39 21.45
CA ALA A 46 -0.26 8.43 22.43
C ALA A 46 -1.09 7.11 22.46
N SER A 47 -0.42 5.96 22.58
CA SER A 47 -1.09 4.67 22.72
C SER A 47 -2.03 4.63 23.93
N THR A 48 -3.15 3.93 23.76
CA THR A 48 -4.19 3.74 24.79
C THR A 48 -4.23 2.29 25.34
N ASP A 49 -3.44 1.41 24.74
CA ASP A 49 -3.22 0.04 25.19
C ASP A 49 -2.05 -0.08 26.18
N ALA A 50 -1.57 -1.28 26.48
CA ALA A 50 -0.45 -1.52 27.39
C ALA A 50 0.94 -1.31 26.76
N THR A 51 1.06 -0.59 25.64
CA THR A 51 2.34 -0.27 25.00
C THR A 51 3.37 0.34 25.99
N PRO A 52 3.01 1.33 26.87
CA PRO A 52 3.95 1.87 27.84
C PRO A 52 4.47 0.81 28.84
N ASP A 53 3.60 -0.10 29.27
CA ASP A 53 3.96 -1.15 30.24
C ASP A 53 4.92 -2.16 29.59
N VAL A 54 4.70 -2.49 28.31
CA VAL A 54 5.62 -3.33 27.53
C VAL A 54 7.01 -2.69 27.50
N VAL A 55 7.12 -1.41 27.12
CA VAL A 55 8.42 -0.74 27.04
C VAL A 55 9.13 -0.77 28.39
N SER A 56 8.42 -0.53 29.49
CA SER A 56 9.00 -0.49 30.84
C SER A 56 9.68 -1.80 31.24
N GLN A 57 9.23 -2.96 30.73
CA GLN A 57 9.81 -4.27 31.02
C GLN A 57 11.20 -4.48 30.39
N PHE A 58 11.57 -3.67 29.42
CA PHE A 58 12.82 -3.79 28.67
C PHE A 58 13.85 -2.70 28.98
N THR A 59 13.48 -1.62 29.67
CA THR A 59 14.38 -0.47 29.95
C THR A 59 15.60 -0.83 30.77
N ASP A 60 15.50 -1.86 31.64
CA ASP A 60 16.63 -2.34 32.44
C ASP A 60 17.54 -3.32 31.66
N ARG A 61 17.10 -3.80 30.51
CA ARG A 61 17.80 -4.82 29.70
C ARG A 61 18.46 -4.23 28.45
N MET A 62 17.94 -3.12 27.96
CA MET A 62 18.40 -2.47 26.73
C MET A 62 18.43 -0.95 26.91
N PRO A 63 19.31 -0.23 26.20
CA PRO A 63 19.40 1.23 26.28
C PRO A 63 18.23 1.90 25.54
N ILE A 64 17.02 1.78 26.10
CA ILE A 64 15.79 2.32 25.53
C ILE A 64 15.54 3.74 26.04
N ARG A 65 15.28 4.64 25.11
CA ARG A 65 14.76 5.99 25.37
C ARG A 65 13.33 6.08 24.84
N TYR A 66 12.37 6.11 25.76
CA TYR A 66 10.95 6.15 25.47
C TYR A 66 10.42 7.57 25.48
N LEU A 67 9.76 7.96 24.41
CA LEU A 67 9.15 9.27 24.18
C LEU A 67 7.68 9.09 23.85
N ARG A 68 6.78 9.77 24.56
CA ARG A 68 5.35 9.64 24.33
C ARG A 68 4.72 10.98 24.01
N HIS A 69 3.94 11.05 22.93
CA HIS A 69 3.17 12.23 22.58
C HIS A 69 1.96 12.41 23.50
N ALA A 70 1.52 13.66 23.68
CA ALA A 70 0.31 13.96 24.42
C ALA A 70 -0.97 13.56 23.65
N GLN A 71 -0.89 13.48 22.31
CA GLN A 71 -1.97 13.08 21.42
C GLN A 71 -1.40 12.41 20.18
N ASN A 72 -2.23 11.64 19.47
CA ASN A 72 -1.83 11.04 18.19
C ASN A 72 -1.64 12.14 17.13
N ILE A 73 -0.43 12.24 16.61
CA ILE A 73 -0.02 13.24 15.60
C ILE A 73 0.01 12.66 14.17
N GLY A 74 -0.38 11.40 13.99
CA GLY A 74 -0.31 10.67 12.73
C GLY A 74 0.96 9.84 12.58
N GLY A 75 0.89 8.78 11.75
CA GLY A 75 2.00 7.82 11.60
C GLY A 75 3.25 8.46 11.00
N TYR A 76 3.10 9.21 9.92
CA TYR A 76 4.25 9.84 9.26
C TYR A 76 4.92 10.96 10.10
N PRO A 77 4.20 11.89 10.73
CA PRO A 77 4.81 12.82 11.69
C PRO A 77 5.52 12.12 12.85
N ASN A 78 4.99 10.99 13.35
CA ASN A 78 5.64 10.21 14.41
C ASN A 78 6.93 9.54 13.92
N PHE A 79 6.94 9.01 12.68
CA PHE A 79 8.15 8.52 12.03
C PHE A 79 9.23 9.63 11.94
N GLN A 80 8.86 10.80 11.43
CA GLN A 80 9.80 11.92 11.33
C GLN A 80 10.32 12.33 12.72
N TYR A 81 9.44 12.40 13.70
CA TYR A 81 9.79 12.75 15.07
C TYR A 81 10.83 11.78 15.63
N VAL A 82 10.55 10.47 15.60
CA VAL A 82 11.47 9.49 16.19
C VAL A 82 12.85 9.52 15.54
N MET A 83 12.93 9.69 14.22
CA MET A 83 14.19 9.81 13.50
C MET A 83 14.99 11.05 13.91
N THR A 84 14.32 12.19 14.18
CA THR A 84 15.00 13.41 14.65
C THR A 84 15.47 13.31 16.10
N GLN A 85 14.93 12.37 16.87
CA GLN A 85 15.31 12.16 18.27
C GLN A 85 16.57 11.28 18.43
N GLY A 86 16.97 10.53 17.41
CA GLY A 86 18.18 9.71 17.46
C GLY A 86 19.43 10.56 17.73
N ALA A 87 20.24 10.17 18.75
CA ALA A 87 21.49 10.85 19.11
C ALA A 87 22.71 10.26 18.38
N GLY A 88 22.59 9.03 17.87
CA GLY A 88 23.64 8.33 17.14
C GLY A 88 24.02 9.02 15.83
N ARG A 89 25.24 8.74 15.34
CA ARG A 89 25.68 9.19 14.01
C ARG A 89 24.87 8.56 12.90
N TYR A 90 24.42 7.32 13.11
CA TYR A 90 23.60 6.52 12.19
C TYR A 90 22.23 6.28 12.76
N LEU A 91 21.21 6.51 11.94
CA LEU A 91 19.81 6.28 12.26
C LEU A 91 19.33 5.06 11.47
N VAL A 92 18.76 4.09 12.18
CA VAL A 92 18.13 2.90 11.62
C VAL A 92 16.64 3.01 11.86
N TYR A 93 15.85 3.07 10.79
CA TYR A 93 14.39 2.97 10.91
C TYR A 93 13.97 1.53 11.13
N LEU A 94 13.08 1.31 12.08
CA LEU A 94 12.48 0.00 12.34
C LEU A 94 11.00 0.15 12.69
N SER A 95 10.14 -0.55 11.95
CA SER A 95 8.71 -0.65 12.27
C SER A 95 8.51 -1.46 13.56
N ASP A 96 7.49 -1.13 14.34
CA ASP A 96 7.18 -1.78 15.62
C ASP A 96 6.68 -3.22 15.51
N ASP A 97 6.52 -3.72 14.28
CA ASP A 97 6.01 -5.03 13.95
C ASP A 97 6.92 -5.84 12.98
N ASP A 98 8.16 -5.42 12.81
CA ASP A 98 9.15 -6.09 11.96
C ASP A 98 10.39 -6.52 12.77
N SER A 99 11.52 -6.85 12.12
CA SER A 99 12.74 -7.26 12.80
C SER A 99 14.00 -6.81 12.06
N LEU A 100 15.15 -6.83 12.74
CA LEU A 100 16.47 -6.56 12.17
C LEU A 100 17.34 -7.80 12.17
N LEU A 101 18.35 -7.81 11.29
CA LEU A 101 19.46 -8.75 11.31
C LEU A 101 20.69 -8.02 11.86
N GLY A 102 20.97 -8.15 13.14
CA GLY A 102 21.98 -7.36 13.87
C GLY A 102 23.35 -7.38 13.21
N ASP A 103 23.84 -8.55 12.79
CA ASP A 103 25.12 -8.69 12.09
C ASP A 103 25.14 -7.91 10.77
N GLN A 104 24.04 -7.91 10.02
CA GLN A 104 23.93 -7.16 8.77
C GLN A 104 23.86 -5.66 9.01
N VAL A 105 23.20 -5.22 10.09
CA VAL A 105 23.24 -3.80 10.50
C VAL A 105 24.68 -3.40 10.84
N ALA A 106 25.40 -4.21 11.59
CA ALA A 106 26.80 -3.96 11.94
C ALA A 106 27.70 -3.83 10.70
N ASP A 107 27.50 -4.71 9.69
CA ASP A 107 28.25 -4.68 8.43
C ASP A 107 27.95 -3.41 7.61
N VAL A 108 26.68 -2.97 7.58
CA VAL A 108 26.32 -1.67 6.96
C VAL A 108 27.01 -0.51 7.68
N ILE A 109 27.03 -0.50 9.01
CA ILE A 109 27.71 0.55 9.77
C ILE A 109 29.20 0.56 9.46
N ALA A 110 29.87 -0.63 9.43
CA ALA A 110 31.28 -0.73 9.03
C ALA A 110 31.53 -0.17 7.61
N THR A 111 30.66 -0.47 6.68
CA THR A 111 30.72 0.05 5.30
C THR A 111 30.59 1.58 5.27
N MET A 112 29.66 2.16 6.05
CA MET A 112 29.47 3.61 6.13
C MET A 112 30.61 4.32 6.88
N GLU A 113 31.27 3.69 7.84
CA GLU A 113 32.46 4.21 8.49
C GLU A 113 33.66 4.22 7.55
N ALA A 114 33.77 3.20 6.67
CA ALA A 114 34.84 3.12 5.66
C ALA A 114 34.67 4.09 4.49
N ASP A 115 33.44 4.53 4.20
CA ASP A 115 33.10 5.46 3.12
C ASP A 115 32.42 6.73 3.66
N PRO A 116 33.16 7.79 4.02
CA PRO A 116 32.60 9.02 4.56
C PRO A 116 31.64 9.77 3.62
N GLU A 117 31.71 9.53 2.32
CA GLU A 117 30.78 10.13 1.35
C GLU A 117 29.41 9.45 1.36
N LEU A 118 29.33 8.20 1.89
CA LEU A 118 28.11 7.43 1.93
C LEU A 118 27.18 7.96 3.01
N VAL A 119 26.03 8.53 2.61
CA VAL A 119 25.10 9.17 3.55
C VAL A 119 23.88 8.33 3.87
N VAL A 120 23.52 7.39 2.98
CA VAL A 120 22.42 6.46 3.22
C VAL A 120 22.70 5.12 2.51
N VAL A 121 22.28 4.05 3.15
CA VAL A 121 22.27 2.69 2.62
C VAL A 121 20.85 2.18 2.64
N TYR A 122 20.36 1.76 1.49
CA TYR A 122 19.11 1.04 1.31
C TYR A 122 19.38 -0.44 1.13
N ALA A 123 18.45 -1.28 1.58
CA ALA A 123 18.49 -2.71 1.33
C ALA A 123 17.09 -3.24 0.98
N PRO A 124 17.00 -4.37 0.26
CA PRO A 124 15.77 -5.14 0.23
C PRO A 124 15.42 -5.61 1.65
N TRP A 125 14.19 -6.03 1.83
CA TRP A 125 13.80 -6.70 3.07
C TRP A 125 13.32 -8.12 2.79
N LEU A 126 13.65 -9.01 3.72
CA LEU A 126 13.09 -10.35 3.72
C LEU A 126 11.63 -10.28 4.13
N MET A 127 10.80 -11.06 3.49
CA MET A 127 9.42 -11.29 3.92
C MET A 127 9.36 -12.62 4.65
N TYR A 128 8.87 -12.63 5.89
CA TYR A 128 8.80 -13.81 6.73
C TYR A 128 7.42 -13.96 7.36
N ASP A 129 6.86 -15.17 7.26
CA ASP A 129 5.61 -15.54 7.89
C ASP A 129 5.93 -16.25 9.21
N LEU A 130 5.65 -15.59 10.35
CA LEU A 130 5.90 -16.15 11.68
C LEU A 130 4.92 -17.28 12.03
N VAL A 131 3.72 -17.24 11.49
CA VAL A 131 2.71 -18.29 11.74
C VAL A 131 3.09 -19.57 11.01
N ALA A 132 3.43 -19.44 9.73
CA ALA A 132 3.87 -20.58 8.91
C ALA A 132 5.35 -20.94 9.12
N GLN A 133 6.13 -20.13 9.85
CA GLN A 133 7.58 -20.29 10.04
C GLN A 133 8.33 -20.40 8.70
N GLN A 134 7.96 -19.55 7.74
CA GLN A 134 8.44 -19.65 6.36
C GLN A 134 8.90 -18.30 5.80
N ALA A 135 10.10 -18.30 5.19
CA ALA A 135 10.55 -17.18 4.37
C ALA A 135 9.78 -17.15 3.05
N GLN A 136 9.30 -15.96 2.66
CA GLN A 136 8.54 -15.72 1.44
C GLN A 136 9.37 -15.02 0.35
N GLY A 137 10.68 -14.88 0.56
CA GLY A 137 11.61 -14.23 -0.36
C GLY A 137 11.91 -12.78 0.01
N GLN A 138 12.43 -12.02 -0.96
CA GLN A 138 12.76 -10.61 -0.82
C GLN A 138 11.77 -9.75 -1.61
N PHE A 139 11.49 -8.55 -1.12
CA PHE A 139 10.56 -7.64 -1.79
C PHE A 139 11.08 -7.14 -3.15
N TYR A 140 12.39 -6.89 -3.23
CA TYR A 140 13.11 -6.67 -4.50
C TYR A 140 14.50 -7.29 -4.39
N SER A 141 15.25 -7.36 -5.49
CA SER A 141 16.62 -7.84 -5.48
C SER A 141 17.51 -7.04 -6.43
N VAL A 142 18.77 -6.91 -6.06
CA VAL A 142 19.83 -6.37 -6.91
C VAL A 142 20.96 -7.39 -7.04
N PRO A 143 21.69 -7.42 -8.19
CA PRO A 143 22.69 -8.48 -8.45
C PRO A 143 23.96 -8.34 -7.60
N HIS A 144 24.26 -7.15 -7.11
CA HIS A 144 25.39 -6.78 -6.24
C HIS A 144 25.10 -5.46 -5.57
N ASP A 145 25.92 -5.05 -4.63
CA ASP A 145 25.85 -3.73 -4.01
C ASP A 145 26.07 -2.64 -5.06
N ILE A 146 25.18 -1.66 -5.10
CA ILE A 146 25.20 -0.57 -6.09
C ILE A 146 25.49 0.74 -5.37
N ARG A 147 26.67 1.32 -5.59
CA ARG A 147 27.01 2.67 -5.11
C ARG A 147 26.68 3.69 -6.18
N ILE A 148 25.95 4.71 -5.83
CA ILE A 148 25.54 5.82 -6.68
C ILE A 148 26.23 7.08 -6.18
N ALA A 149 26.98 7.75 -7.07
CA ALA A 149 27.72 8.93 -6.71
C ALA A 149 26.79 10.12 -6.38
N LYS A 150 27.27 11.03 -5.54
CA LYS A 150 26.58 12.27 -5.21
C LYS A 150 26.09 12.99 -6.48
N ASN A 151 24.83 13.44 -6.46
CA ASN A 151 24.13 14.17 -7.54
C ASN A 151 23.85 13.34 -8.81
N ASP A 152 24.15 12.05 -8.86
CA ASP A 152 23.82 11.21 -10.02
C ASP A 152 22.37 10.69 -9.92
N HIS A 153 21.43 11.63 -10.03
CA HIS A 153 19.99 11.35 -9.96
C HIS A 153 19.49 10.46 -11.11
N GLY A 154 20.13 10.55 -12.29
CA GLY A 154 19.80 9.71 -13.44
C GLY A 154 20.13 8.24 -13.16
N ALA A 155 21.33 7.95 -12.62
CA ALA A 155 21.68 6.59 -12.22
C ALA A 155 20.75 6.06 -11.11
N LEU A 156 20.43 6.87 -10.10
CA LEU A 156 19.50 6.44 -9.04
C LEU A 156 18.14 6.05 -9.61
N LEU A 157 17.56 6.91 -10.46
CA LEU A 157 16.27 6.64 -11.10
C LEU A 157 16.32 5.39 -11.99
N ASP A 158 17.40 5.23 -12.77
CA ASP A 158 17.60 4.03 -13.60
C ASP A 158 17.57 2.75 -12.75
N ARG A 159 18.29 2.72 -11.62
CA ARG A 159 18.32 1.55 -10.73
C ARG A 159 16.98 1.28 -10.09
N VAL A 160 16.30 2.33 -9.60
CA VAL A 160 14.95 2.23 -9.03
C VAL A 160 13.98 1.61 -10.04
N LEU A 161 13.95 2.10 -11.27
CA LEU A 161 13.05 1.58 -12.30
C LEU A 161 13.42 0.17 -12.79
N ARG A 162 14.73 -0.11 -12.90
CA ARG A 162 15.22 -1.41 -13.41
C ARG A 162 14.97 -2.55 -12.45
N HIS A 163 15.14 -2.32 -11.15
CA HIS A 163 15.07 -3.35 -10.12
C HIS A 163 13.80 -3.24 -9.25
N HIS A 164 12.87 -2.36 -9.62
CA HIS A 164 11.65 -2.09 -8.85
C HIS A 164 11.93 -1.78 -7.38
N ILE A 165 12.98 -0.97 -7.12
CA ILE A 165 13.43 -0.64 -5.77
C ILE A 165 12.41 0.30 -5.12
N PHE A 166 12.07 0.01 -3.87
CA PHE A 166 11.38 0.90 -2.96
C PHE A 166 12.34 1.26 -1.83
N PRO A 167 12.90 2.48 -1.80
CA PRO A 167 13.94 2.88 -0.85
C PRO A 167 13.36 3.30 0.50
N GLU A 168 12.57 2.41 1.14
CA GLU A 168 11.93 2.65 2.44
C GLU A 168 12.82 2.22 3.60
N ILE A 169 13.45 1.05 3.47
CA ILE A 169 14.30 0.47 4.51
C ILE A 169 15.71 1.02 4.37
N GLN A 170 16.12 1.78 5.39
CA GLN A 170 17.34 2.57 5.31
C GLN A 170 18.13 2.66 6.61
N ILE A 171 19.44 2.77 6.46
CA ILE A 171 20.36 3.27 7.48
C ILE A 171 20.96 4.56 6.96
N THR A 172 20.81 5.67 7.68
CA THR A 172 21.21 6.98 7.20
C THR A 172 22.08 7.73 8.21
N ARG A 173 22.98 8.60 7.74
CA ARG A 173 23.66 9.56 8.61
C ARG A 173 22.65 10.55 9.17
N ARG A 174 22.73 10.83 10.46
CA ARG A 174 21.84 11.77 11.16
C ARG A 174 21.83 13.17 10.55
N ASP A 175 23.01 13.70 10.18
CA ASP A 175 23.14 15.02 9.55
C ASP A 175 22.50 15.05 8.16
N ALA A 176 22.61 13.97 7.40
CA ALA A 176 21.93 13.84 6.10
C ALA A 176 20.40 13.79 6.27
N PHE A 177 19.90 13.04 7.26
CA PHE A 177 18.46 13.00 7.57
C PHE A 177 17.95 14.39 7.98
N ALA A 178 18.65 15.08 8.87
CA ALA A 178 18.27 16.42 9.34
C ALA A 178 18.24 17.46 8.20
N ALA A 179 19.00 17.24 7.14
CA ALA A 179 19.03 18.12 5.97
C ALA A 179 17.99 17.76 4.89
N THR A 180 17.32 16.62 5.01
CA THR A 180 16.12 16.33 4.23
C THR A 180 14.94 17.04 4.87
N MET A 181 14.23 17.85 4.10
CA MET A 181 13.10 18.61 4.67
C MET A 181 11.96 17.68 5.06
N PRO A 182 11.36 17.85 6.24
CA PRO A 182 10.11 17.21 6.57
C PRO A 182 9.02 17.77 5.66
N ARG A 183 8.79 17.12 4.55
CA ARG A 183 7.71 17.48 3.62
C ARG A 183 6.61 16.45 3.75
N VAL A 184 5.52 16.84 4.40
CA VAL A 184 4.25 16.15 4.23
C VAL A 184 3.76 16.52 2.84
N ASN A 185 4.02 15.67 1.87
CA ASN A 185 3.61 15.92 0.49
C ASN A 185 2.82 14.71 -0.02
N ASP A 186 1.50 14.76 0.14
CA ASP A 186 0.59 13.72 -0.31
C ASP A 186 0.72 13.32 -1.79
N PRO A 187 1.09 14.22 -2.74
CA PRO A 187 1.24 13.83 -4.14
C PRO A 187 2.47 12.99 -4.45
N ALA A 188 3.42 12.83 -3.52
CA ALA A 188 4.67 12.12 -3.78
C ALA A 188 4.99 11.07 -2.71
N PHE A 189 5.41 9.88 -3.14
CA PHE A 189 5.89 8.84 -2.23
C PHE A 189 7.24 9.25 -1.63
N LEU A 190 7.27 9.45 -0.33
CA LEU A 190 8.38 10.10 0.36
C LEU A 190 9.71 9.36 0.26
N ALA A 191 9.69 8.04 0.20
CA ALA A 191 10.91 7.26 0.03
C ALA A 191 11.66 7.61 -1.25
N PHE A 192 10.96 7.86 -2.36
CA PHE A 192 11.58 8.34 -3.60
C PHE A 192 12.08 9.78 -3.49
N VAL A 193 11.33 10.65 -2.82
CA VAL A 193 11.73 12.04 -2.58
C VAL A 193 12.99 12.09 -1.72
N HIS A 194 12.99 11.39 -0.57
CA HIS A 194 14.10 11.37 0.35
C HIS A 194 15.37 10.78 -0.29
N SER A 195 15.25 9.69 -1.06
CA SER A 195 16.43 9.11 -1.72
C SER A 195 17.09 10.08 -2.68
N SER A 196 16.31 10.90 -3.39
CA SER A 196 16.81 11.97 -4.24
C SER A 196 17.42 13.12 -3.42
N ASP A 197 16.85 13.47 -2.28
CA ASP A 197 17.39 14.52 -1.39
C ASP A 197 18.71 14.06 -0.74
N TYR A 198 18.80 12.82 -0.24
CA TYR A 198 20.05 12.26 0.28
C TYR A 198 21.18 12.31 -0.74
N LEU A 199 20.88 11.99 -2.00
CA LEU A 199 21.90 12.01 -3.08
C LEU A 199 22.52 13.39 -3.29
N THR A 200 21.85 14.48 -2.88
CA THR A 200 22.46 15.82 -2.88
C THR A 200 23.44 16.06 -1.74
N LYS A 201 23.40 15.23 -0.69
CA LYS A 201 24.27 15.34 0.47
C LYS A 201 25.52 14.49 0.33
N GLY A 202 25.39 13.31 -0.28
CA GLY A 202 26.49 12.37 -0.49
C GLY A 202 26.13 11.23 -1.40
N ALA A 203 26.94 10.19 -1.41
CA ALA A 203 26.67 8.97 -2.15
C ALA A 203 25.57 8.15 -1.47
N VAL A 204 24.88 7.36 -2.27
CA VAL A 204 23.83 6.42 -1.85
C VAL A 204 24.26 5.00 -2.23
N MET A 205 24.01 4.03 -1.36
CA MET A 205 24.23 2.61 -1.68
C MET A 205 22.92 1.84 -1.60
N ILE A 206 22.75 0.90 -2.52
CA ILE A 206 21.69 -0.10 -2.51
C ILE A 206 22.37 -1.44 -2.31
N ARG A 207 22.14 -2.08 -1.16
CA ARG A 207 22.72 -3.37 -0.80
C ARG A 207 22.00 -4.51 -1.49
N GLN A 208 22.76 -5.58 -1.77
CA GLN A 208 22.21 -6.87 -2.18
C GLN A 208 21.63 -7.63 -0.98
N GLN A 209 22.36 -7.62 0.13
CA GLN A 209 21.98 -8.35 1.33
C GLN A 209 21.02 -7.54 2.20
N PRO A 210 19.90 -8.13 2.63
CA PRO A 210 18.96 -7.47 3.53
C PRO A 210 19.53 -7.37 4.95
N PHE A 211 19.19 -6.29 5.65
CA PHE A 211 19.39 -6.14 7.09
C PHE A 211 18.07 -6.07 7.86
N TYR A 212 16.94 -6.20 7.16
CA TYR A 212 15.59 -6.00 7.67
C TYR A 212 14.69 -7.17 7.29
N VAL A 213 13.79 -7.54 8.18
CA VAL A 213 12.80 -8.61 7.99
C VAL A 213 11.41 -8.03 8.22
N ALA A 214 10.61 -7.96 7.15
CA ALA A 214 9.20 -7.62 7.25
C ALA A 214 8.39 -8.88 7.58
N ILE A 215 7.65 -8.81 8.69
CA ILE A 215 6.82 -9.92 9.14
C ILE A 215 5.46 -9.82 8.46
N THR A 216 5.10 -10.81 7.64
CA THR A 216 3.85 -10.80 6.87
C THR A 216 2.65 -11.31 7.66
N ASN A 217 2.82 -12.37 8.45
CA ASN A 217 1.83 -12.88 9.38
C ASN A 217 2.46 -13.05 10.76
N TYR A 218 1.88 -12.39 11.75
CA TYR A 218 2.46 -12.32 13.09
C TYR A 218 1.80 -13.27 14.08
N PHE A 219 0.47 -13.27 14.13
CA PHE A 219 -0.35 -14.08 15.02
C PHE A 219 -1.44 -14.80 14.23
N ALA A 220 -1.71 -16.06 14.58
CA ALA A 220 -2.72 -16.89 13.91
C ALA A 220 -4.16 -16.43 14.19
N ASP A 221 -4.39 -15.67 15.25
CA ASP A 221 -5.67 -15.19 15.73
C ASP A 221 -5.99 -13.74 15.32
N GLU A 222 -5.10 -13.09 14.58
CA GLU A 222 -5.23 -11.68 14.27
C GLU A 222 -4.84 -11.38 12.80
N GLU A 223 -5.79 -10.82 12.05
CA GLU A 223 -5.48 -10.25 10.74
C GLU A 223 -4.89 -8.86 10.93
N ARG A 224 -3.59 -8.73 10.63
CA ARG A 224 -2.85 -7.49 10.80
C ARG A 224 -3.33 -6.43 9.80
N SER A 225 -3.87 -5.33 10.31
CA SER A 225 -4.07 -4.12 9.52
C SER A 225 -2.71 -3.48 9.21
N GLN A 226 -2.29 -3.53 7.95
CA GLN A 226 -1.07 -2.89 7.47
C GLN A 226 -1.40 -1.62 6.69
N LEU A 227 -0.81 -0.49 7.07
CA LEU A 227 -0.84 0.75 6.27
C LEU A 227 -0.33 0.49 4.84
N GLY A 228 0.70 -0.36 4.69
CA GLY A 228 1.23 -0.75 3.39
C GLY A 228 0.22 -1.45 2.47
N THR A 229 -0.78 -2.14 3.02
CA THR A 229 -1.84 -2.76 2.21
C THR A 229 -2.74 -1.68 1.58
N ASP A 230 -3.13 -0.68 2.35
CA ASP A 230 -3.94 0.44 1.84
C ASP A 230 -3.15 1.28 0.84
N GLU A 231 -1.84 1.48 1.08
CA GLU A 231 -0.97 2.18 0.14
C GLU A 231 -0.84 1.44 -1.19
N VAL A 232 -0.68 0.12 -1.21
CA VAL A 232 -0.60 -0.67 -2.44
C VAL A 232 -1.90 -0.60 -3.23
N GLU A 233 -3.05 -0.54 -2.56
CA GLU A 233 -4.36 -0.46 -3.22
C GLU A 233 -4.66 0.94 -3.79
N HIS A 234 -3.98 2.01 -3.33
CA HIS A 234 -4.35 3.40 -3.66
C HIS A 234 -3.18 4.35 -3.99
N ALA A 235 -1.92 4.01 -3.66
CA ALA A 235 -0.81 4.97 -3.66
C ALA A 235 -0.02 5.12 -4.97
N TRP A 236 -0.49 4.56 -6.09
CA TRP A 236 0.24 4.63 -7.36
C TRP A 236 0.43 6.05 -7.90
N ASP A 237 -0.48 6.98 -7.66
CA ASP A 237 -0.29 8.39 -8.03
C ASP A 237 0.84 9.01 -7.21
N ARG A 238 0.99 8.63 -5.92
CA ARG A 238 2.09 9.07 -5.05
C ARG A 238 3.43 8.50 -5.52
N TYR A 239 3.47 7.23 -5.94
CA TYR A 239 4.67 6.62 -6.54
C TYR A 239 5.08 7.37 -7.80
N ARG A 240 4.13 7.69 -8.68
CA ARG A 240 4.38 8.48 -9.86
C ARG A 240 4.97 9.85 -9.52
N GLY A 241 4.35 10.58 -8.61
CA GLY A 241 4.84 11.89 -8.15
C GLY A 241 6.27 11.84 -7.62
N GLY A 242 6.61 10.81 -6.84
CA GLY A 242 7.96 10.61 -6.32
C GLY A 242 8.99 10.29 -7.41
N LEU A 243 8.65 9.42 -8.35
CA LEU A 243 9.52 9.07 -9.49
C LEU A 243 9.74 10.26 -10.46
N GLU A 244 8.69 11.03 -10.73
CA GLU A 244 8.79 12.24 -11.53
C GLU A 244 9.61 13.33 -10.83
N TYR A 245 9.54 13.44 -9.50
CA TYR A 245 10.43 14.28 -8.72
C TYR A 245 11.90 13.87 -8.89
N MET A 246 12.22 12.56 -8.80
CA MET A 246 13.56 12.05 -9.06
C MET A 246 14.03 12.41 -10.48
N LEU A 247 13.16 12.26 -11.49
CA LEU A 247 13.47 12.62 -12.87
C LEU A 247 13.73 14.13 -13.04
N ALA A 248 12.93 14.97 -12.39
CA ALA A 248 13.13 16.42 -12.41
C ALA A 248 14.48 16.83 -11.79
N ARG A 249 14.92 16.11 -10.75
CA ARG A 249 16.23 16.33 -10.09
C ARG A 249 17.42 15.92 -10.96
N SER A 250 17.22 15.07 -11.96
CA SER A 250 18.29 14.68 -12.89
C SER A 250 18.82 15.87 -13.73
N GLY A 251 18.04 16.94 -13.85
CA GLY A 251 18.47 18.19 -14.46
C GLY A 251 18.86 18.07 -15.94
N THR A 252 19.83 18.86 -16.36
CA THR A 252 20.33 18.94 -17.74
C THR A 252 21.26 17.81 -18.18
N PRO A 253 21.86 16.96 -17.32
CA PRO A 253 22.77 15.90 -17.80
C PRO A 253 22.09 14.82 -18.65
N ILE A 254 20.75 14.69 -18.61
CA ILE A 254 20.02 13.71 -19.44
C ILE A 254 19.47 14.38 -20.71
N SER A 255 19.63 13.69 -21.83
CA SER A 255 19.12 14.16 -23.14
C SER A 255 17.57 14.14 -23.17
N PRO A 256 16.91 14.85 -24.10
CA PRO A 256 15.47 14.78 -24.30
C PRO A 256 15.00 13.34 -24.58
N GLU A 257 15.74 12.57 -25.35
CA GLU A 257 15.43 11.18 -25.68
C GLU A 257 15.49 10.27 -24.44
N GLU A 258 16.51 10.41 -23.62
CA GLU A 258 16.63 9.69 -22.34
C GLU A 258 15.49 10.06 -21.41
N ARG A 259 15.09 11.33 -21.36
CA ARG A 259 13.95 11.80 -20.55
C ARG A 259 12.64 11.13 -20.98
N ILE A 260 12.39 11.04 -22.29
CA ILE A 260 11.22 10.31 -22.84
C ILE A 260 11.29 8.85 -22.43
N GLY A 261 12.46 8.22 -22.51
CA GLY A 261 12.68 6.85 -22.07
C GLY A 261 12.37 6.64 -20.57
N PHE A 262 12.78 7.57 -19.72
CA PHE A 262 12.44 7.53 -18.28
C PHE A 262 10.93 7.67 -18.04
N HIS A 263 10.25 8.61 -18.71
CA HIS A 263 8.80 8.74 -18.58
C HIS A 263 8.07 7.44 -18.99
N ALA A 264 8.47 6.80 -20.08
CA ALA A 264 7.89 5.54 -20.51
C ALA A 264 8.06 4.43 -19.45
N ARG A 265 9.26 4.32 -18.86
CA ARG A 265 9.56 3.33 -17.80
C ARG A 265 8.82 3.63 -16.49
N ILE A 266 8.69 4.91 -16.10
CA ILE A 266 7.86 5.32 -14.97
C ILE A 266 6.41 4.87 -15.22
N GLN A 267 5.89 5.16 -16.40
CA GLN A 267 4.52 4.77 -16.76
C GLN A 267 4.30 3.26 -16.71
N GLN A 268 5.27 2.48 -17.20
CA GLN A 268 5.24 1.01 -17.12
C GLN A 268 5.26 0.50 -15.67
N MET A 269 6.11 1.06 -14.81
CA MET A 269 6.16 0.71 -13.39
C MET A 269 4.82 1.00 -12.69
N ILE A 270 4.24 2.17 -12.96
CA ILE A 270 2.93 2.54 -12.39
C ILE A 270 1.83 1.62 -12.92
N ALA A 271 1.82 1.27 -14.21
CA ALA A 271 0.88 0.31 -14.76
C ALA A 271 0.96 -1.04 -14.03
N GLY A 272 2.17 -1.54 -13.76
CA GLY A 272 2.39 -2.75 -12.97
C GLY A 272 1.79 -2.65 -11.56
N ARG A 273 1.94 -1.50 -10.89
CA ARG A 273 1.37 -1.28 -9.54
C ARG A 273 -0.15 -1.21 -9.56
N ILE A 274 -0.75 -0.54 -10.54
CA ILE A 274 -2.20 -0.53 -10.73
C ILE A 274 -2.73 -1.95 -10.98
N SER A 275 -2.06 -2.75 -11.80
CA SER A 275 -2.43 -4.16 -12.04
C SER A 275 -2.45 -4.97 -10.73
N VAL A 276 -1.43 -4.80 -9.87
CA VAL A 276 -1.40 -5.43 -8.54
C VAL A 276 -2.56 -4.94 -7.67
N ALA A 277 -2.83 -3.63 -7.66
CA ALA A 277 -3.95 -3.06 -6.91
C ALA A 277 -5.30 -3.66 -7.33
N VAL A 278 -5.58 -3.72 -8.64
CA VAL A 278 -6.80 -4.33 -9.18
C VAL A 278 -6.93 -5.79 -8.72
N ARG A 279 -5.84 -6.57 -8.82
CA ARG A 279 -5.83 -7.98 -8.38
C ARG A 279 -6.17 -8.11 -6.89
N LEU A 280 -5.50 -7.35 -6.03
CA LEU A 280 -5.70 -7.42 -4.58
C LEU A 280 -7.12 -6.98 -4.19
N ARG A 281 -7.61 -5.90 -4.78
CA ARG A 281 -8.97 -5.39 -4.53
C ARG A 281 -10.03 -6.40 -4.95
N HIS A 282 -9.88 -7.00 -6.13
CA HIS A 282 -10.80 -8.03 -6.62
C HIS A 282 -10.79 -9.28 -5.72
N GLN A 283 -9.59 -9.77 -5.33
CA GLN A 283 -9.45 -10.92 -4.42
C GLN A 283 -10.05 -10.66 -3.04
N LYS A 284 -9.87 -9.46 -2.49
CA LYS A 284 -10.41 -9.05 -1.18
C LYS A 284 -11.86 -8.56 -1.24
N LYS A 285 -12.51 -8.65 -2.42
CA LYS A 285 -13.88 -8.18 -2.62
C LYS A 285 -14.10 -6.73 -2.17
N ARG A 286 -13.13 -5.85 -2.46
CA ARG A 286 -13.27 -4.40 -2.23
C ARG A 286 -14.35 -3.84 -3.14
N ASP A 287 -14.70 -2.56 -2.95
CA ASP A 287 -15.74 -1.89 -3.74
C ASP A 287 -15.53 -2.10 -5.27
N PRO A 288 -16.49 -2.72 -5.97
CA PRO A 288 -16.33 -3.05 -7.39
C PRO A 288 -16.30 -1.80 -8.28
N ILE A 289 -17.00 -0.74 -7.90
CA ILE A 289 -17.04 0.51 -8.66
C ILE A 289 -15.67 1.16 -8.68
N ASP A 290 -15.07 1.33 -7.50
CA ASP A 290 -13.72 1.86 -7.39
C ASP A 290 -12.70 0.97 -8.11
N THR A 291 -12.83 -0.36 -7.98
CA THR A 291 -11.93 -1.32 -8.62
C THR A 291 -11.99 -1.21 -10.14
N TYR A 292 -13.18 -1.07 -10.71
CA TYR A 292 -13.39 -0.85 -12.12
C TYR A 292 -12.74 0.47 -12.60
N TYR A 293 -12.96 1.59 -11.89
CA TYR A 293 -12.36 2.88 -12.27
C TYR A 293 -10.83 2.87 -12.17
N ILE A 294 -10.27 2.10 -11.24
CA ILE A 294 -8.83 1.87 -11.17
C ILE A 294 -8.35 1.09 -12.40
N ALA A 295 -9.08 0.04 -12.80
CA ALA A 295 -8.77 -0.75 -13.99
C ALA A 295 -8.86 0.09 -15.29
N MET A 296 -9.83 1.00 -15.38
CA MET A 296 -9.97 1.93 -16.51
C MET A 296 -8.74 2.83 -16.70
N ARG A 297 -7.96 3.12 -15.64
CA ARG A 297 -6.70 3.85 -15.77
C ARG A 297 -5.68 3.06 -16.58
N LEU A 298 -5.59 1.72 -16.41
CA LEU A 298 -4.71 0.89 -17.23
C LEU A 298 -5.09 0.93 -18.71
N ARG A 299 -6.38 0.87 -19.00
CA ARG A 299 -6.88 1.04 -20.36
C ARG A 299 -6.50 2.42 -20.93
N GLY A 300 -6.77 3.49 -20.20
CA GLY A 300 -6.45 4.86 -20.61
C GLY A 300 -4.95 5.12 -20.80
N MET A 301 -4.09 4.35 -20.10
CA MET A 301 -2.63 4.39 -20.25
C MET A 301 -2.12 3.48 -21.41
N GLY A 302 -2.98 2.69 -22.06
CA GLY A 302 -2.59 1.73 -23.10
C GLY A 302 -2.05 0.40 -22.56
N TYR A 303 -2.28 0.08 -21.29
CA TYR A 303 -1.81 -1.15 -20.62
C TYR A 303 -2.93 -2.12 -20.24
N GLU A 304 -4.05 -2.11 -20.97
CA GLU A 304 -5.20 -2.99 -20.69
C GLU A 304 -4.80 -4.47 -20.62
N ALA A 305 -3.85 -4.91 -21.45
CA ALA A 305 -3.32 -6.28 -21.42
C ALA A 305 -2.67 -6.69 -20.09
N MET A 306 -2.37 -5.74 -19.18
CA MET A 306 -1.86 -6.02 -17.85
C MET A 306 -2.95 -6.24 -16.80
N LEU A 307 -4.23 -6.15 -17.17
CA LEU A 307 -5.33 -6.41 -16.24
C LEU A 307 -5.33 -7.88 -15.81
N PRO A 308 -5.41 -8.16 -14.51
CA PRO A 308 -5.45 -9.53 -13.97
C PRO A 308 -6.83 -10.19 -14.15
N VAL A 309 -7.84 -9.38 -14.46
CA VAL A 309 -9.24 -9.79 -14.69
C VAL A 309 -9.74 -9.02 -15.92
N PRO A 310 -10.52 -9.63 -16.84
CA PRO A 310 -11.09 -8.94 -17.99
C PRO A 310 -11.87 -7.70 -17.57
N LEU A 311 -11.71 -6.62 -18.32
CA LEU A 311 -12.35 -5.34 -17.99
C LEU A 311 -13.87 -5.44 -18.00
N GLU A 312 -14.42 -6.23 -18.93
CA GLU A 312 -15.87 -6.48 -19.06
C GLU A 312 -16.43 -7.14 -17.79
N SER A 313 -15.67 -8.05 -17.16
CA SER A 313 -16.08 -8.69 -15.90
C SER A 313 -16.10 -7.68 -14.75
N LEU A 314 -15.10 -6.81 -14.66
CA LEU A 314 -15.06 -5.74 -13.65
C LEU A 314 -16.17 -4.70 -13.88
N ALA A 315 -16.47 -4.39 -15.14
CA ALA A 315 -17.55 -3.49 -15.51
C ALA A 315 -18.92 -4.06 -15.13
N ALA A 316 -19.16 -5.35 -15.35
CA ALA A 316 -20.39 -6.02 -14.95
C ALA A 316 -20.58 -6.00 -13.43
N GLU A 317 -19.53 -6.33 -12.65
CA GLU A 317 -19.57 -6.23 -11.19
C GLU A 317 -19.83 -4.80 -10.71
N ALA A 318 -19.18 -3.80 -11.32
CA ALA A 318 -19.35 -2.39 -10.98
C ALA A 318 -20.77 -1.88 -11.30
N MET A 319 -21.31 -2.28 -12.45
CA MET A 319 -22.67 -1.96 -12.88
C MET A 319 -23.71 -2.51 -11.88
N ILE A 320 -23.56 -3.77 -11.48
CA ILE A 320 -24.42 -4.39 -10.48
C ILE A 320 -24.29 -3.68 -9.11
N ALA A 321 -23.05 -3.39 -8.67
CA ALA A 321 -22.83 -2.68 -7.42
C ALA A 321 -23.44 -1.27 -7.45
N PHE A 322 -23.35 -0.56 -8.57
CA PHE A 322 -23.98 0.75 -8.77
C PHE A 322 -25.50 0.64 -8.63
N LEU A 323 -26.13 -0.30 -9.36
CA LEU A 323 -27.55 -0.56 -9.29
C LEU A 323 -28.03 -0.78 -7.83
N MET A 324 -27.24 -1.48 -7.03
CA MET A 324 -27.57 -1.80 -5.65
C MET A 324 -27.28 -0.67 -4.65
N LYS A 325 -26.35 0.23 -4.95
CA LYS A 325 -25.89 1.29 -4.02
C LYS A 325 -26.42 2.68 -4.32
N ASP A 326 -26.90 2.92 -5.55
CA ASP A 326 -27.37 4.25 -5.97
C ASP A 326 -28.57 4.71 -5.11
N PRO A 327 -28.47 5.83 -4.36
CA PRO A 327 -29.52 6.28 -3.46
C PRO A 327 -30.81 6.65 -4.17
N GLU A 328 -30.72 7.11 -5.42
CA GLU A 328 -31.90 7.49 -6.19
C GLU A 328 -32.66 6.29 -6.70
N LEU A 329 -31.95 5.28 -7.18
CA LEU A 329 -32.56 4.02 -7.59
C LEU A 329 -33.17 3.26 -6.40
N ARG A 330 -32.57 3.41 -5.23
CA ARG A 330 -32.96 2.70 -4.00
C ARG A 330 -34.05 3.39 -3.17
N ARG A 331 -34.39 4.64 -3.46
CA ARG A 331 -35.33 5.40 -2.63
C ARG A 331 -36.72 4.75 -2.58
N GLY A 332 -37.09 4.25 -1.41
CA GLY A 332 -38.39 3.60 -1.15
C GLY A 332 -38.52 2.21 -1.76
N VAL A 333 -37.46 1.60 -2.27
CA VAL A 333 -37.42 0.24 -2.81
C VAL A 333 -37.32 -0.78 -1.67
N ARG A 334 -38.14 -1.84 -1.72
CA ARG A 334 -38.16 -2.92 -0.73
C ARG A 334 -37.79 -4.28 -1.30
N GLN A 335 -37.80 -4.41 -2.62
CA GLN A 335 -37.41 -5.63 -3.34
C GLN A 335 -36.76 -5.31 -4.68
N MET A 336 -35.99 -6.24 -5.20
CA MET A 336 -35.37 -6.17 -6.51
C MET A 336 -35.82 -7.36 -7.33
N ILE A 337 -36.21 -7.11 -8.57
CA ILE A 337 -36.59 -8.14 -9.54
C ILE A 337 -35.65 -8.06 -10.71
N VAL A 338 -34.95 -9.13 -10.99
CA VAL A 338 -34.02 -9.25 -12.11
C VAL A 338 -34.67 -10.07 -13.20
N VAL A 339 -34.90 -9.46 -14.36
CA VAL A 339 -35.61 -10.09 -15.49
C VAL A 339 -34.60 -10.52 -16.55
N GLY A 340 -34.60 -11.78 -16.89
CA GLY A 340 -33.73 -12.38 -17.89
C GLY A 340 -32.60 -13.23 -17.31
N THR A 341 -31.89 -13.91 -18.22
CA THR A 341 -30.84 -14.84 -17.83
C THR A 341 -29.70 -14.14 -17.11
N THR A 342 -29.43 -14.55 -15.87
CA THR A 342 -28.37 -13.99 -15.03
C THR A 342 -27.40 -15.10 -14.64
N PRO A 343 -26.08 -14.95 -14.88
CA PRO A 343 -25.07 -15.91 -14.47
C PRO A 343 -25.07 -16.18 -12.96
N LYS A 344 -24.75 -17.41 -12.56
CA LYS A 344 -24.78 -17.82 -11.14
C LYS A 344 -23.93 -16.91 -10.25
N GLY A 345 -22.72 -16.55 -10.68
CA GLY A 345 -21.84 -15.68 -9.91
C GLY A 345 -22.44 -14.29 -9.65
N GLU A 346 -23.13 -13.72 -10.63
CA GLU A 346 -23.84 -12.44 -10.50
C GLU A 346 -25.08 -12.57 -9.60
N ARG A 347 -25.83 -13.66 -9.69
CA ARG A 347 -26.96 -13.94 -8.78
C ARG A 347 -26.48 -13.99 -7.33
N ASP A 348 -25.40 -14.76 -7.08
CA ASP A 348 -24.83 -14.90 -5.73
C ASP A 348 -24.30 -13.55 -5.20
N PHE A 349 -23.72 -12.73 -6.06
CA PHE A 349 -23.26 -11.38 -5.72
C PHE A 349 -24.44 -10.45 -5.38
N MET A 350 -25.47 -10.38 -6.24
CA MET A 350 -26.67 -9.58 -6.01
C MET A 350 -27.39 -9.98 -4.74
N ALA A 351 -27.61 -11.29 -4.52
CA ALA A 351 -28.28 -11.79 -3.32
C ALA A 351 -27.54 -11.42 -2.02
N ARG A 352 -26.21 -11.39 -2.05
CA ARG A 352 -25.39 -11.06 -0.89
C ARG A 352 -25.35 -9.55 -0.62
N GLU A 353 -25.22 -8.73 -1.67
CA GLU A 353 -24.94 -7.30 -1.53
C GLU A 353 -26.18 -6.41 -1.54
N ALA A 354 -27.33 -6.89 -2.02
CA ALA A 354 -28.51 -6.07 -2.20
C ALA A 354 -29.12 -5.53 -0.89
N GLY A 355 -28.95 -6.25 0.22
CA GLY A 355 -29.54 -5.87 1.51
C GLY A 355 -31.09 -5.81 1.49
N LEU A 356 -31.72 -6.48 0.51
CA LEU A 356 -33.14 -6.63 0.33
C LEU A 356 -33.40 -7.89 -0.49
N PRO A 357 -34.64 -8.44 -0.50
CA PRO A 357 -35.00 -9.58 -1.32
C PRO A 357 -34.74 -9.35 -2.80
N VAL A 358 -34.08 -10.31 -3.45
CA VAL A 358 -33.82 -10.32 -4.89
C VAL A 358 -34.49 -11.53 -5.50
N GLU A 359 -35.38 -11.31 -6.46
CA GLU A 359 -36.05 -12.34 -7.24
C GLU A 359 -35.49 -12.35 -8.67
N PHE A 360 -35.24 -13.55 -9.19
CA PHE A 360 -34.74 -13.75 -10.57
C PHE A 360 -35.81 -14.46 -11.38
N VAL A 361 -36.26 -13.81 -12.43
CA VAL A 361 -37.35 -14.31 -13.32
C VAL A 361 -36.91 -14.24 -14.78
N ASP A 362 -37.46 -15.13 -15.59
CA ASP A 362 -37.21 -15.10 -17.04
C ASP A 362 -38.03 -14.01 -17.74
N ASP A 363 -39.24 -13.75 -17.24
CA ASP A 363 -40.14 -12.69 -17.70
C ASP A 363 -40.99 -12.13 -16.54
N LEU A 364 -41.76 -11.10 -16.80
CA LEU A 364 -42.68 -10.49 -15.81
C LEU A 364 -44.09 -11.13 -15.80
N HIS A 365 -44.34 -12.17 -16.59
CA HIS A 365 -45.60 -12.89 -16.57
C HIS A 365 -45.70 -13.73 -15.29
N GLY A 366 -46.56 -13.36 -14.36
CA GLY A 366 -46.72 -14.10 -13.12
C GLY A 366 -46.08 -13.43 -11.87
N VAL A 367 -45.43 -12.32 -12.04
CA VAL A 367 -44.97 -11.51 -10.88
C VAL A 367 -46.17 -10.74 -10.32
N GLU A 368 -46.79 -11.30 -9.25
CA GLU A 368 -48.03 -10.77 -8.68
C GLU A 368 -47.88 -9.42 -7.95
N HIS A 369 -46.66 -9.07 -7.46
CA HIS A 369 -46.43 -7.92 -6.61
C HIS A 369 -45.26 -7.06 -7.07
N LEU A 370 -45.54 -6.06 -7.92
CA LEU A 370 -44.57 -5.05 -8.38
C LEU A 370 -44.66 -3.73 -7.59
N ASN A 371 -44.78 -3.79 -6.26
CA ASN A 371 -44.83 -2.57 -5.44
C ASN A 371 -43.49 -2.33 -4.76
N ASP A 372 -43.08 -1.06 -4.69
CA ASP A 372 -41.81 -0.67 -4.06
C ASP A 372 -40.62 -1.50 -4.61
N ALA A 373 -40.59 -1.71 -5.93
CA ALA A 373 -39.67 -2.62 -6.61
C ALA A 373 -38.68 -1.87 -7.51
N LEU A 374 -37.44 -2.32 -7.51
CA LEU A 374 -36.46 -2.02 -8.55
C LEU A 374 -36.42 -3.21 -9.52
N VAL A 375 -36.84 -2.99 -10.75
CA VAL A 375 -36.83 -3.98 -11.81
C VAL A 375 -35.60 -3.76 -12.68
N PHE A 376 -34.68 -4.68 -12.65
CA PHE A 376 -33.49 -4.68 -13.51
C PHE A 376 -33.71 -5.63 -14.69
N VAL A 377 -33.72 -5.08 -15.90
CA VAL A 377 -34.01 -5.79 -17.13
C VAL A 377 -32.71 -6.07 -17.88
N ARG A 378 -32.35 -7.33 -17.96
CA ARG A 378 -31.20 -7.79 -18.74
C ARG A 378 -31.47 -7.66 -20.26
N ASP A 379 -30.44 -7.43 -21.04
CA ASP A 379 -30.56 -7.33 -22.50
C ASP A 379 -31.10 -8.62 -23.10
N THR A 380 -30.75 -9.78 -22.53
CA THR A 380 -31.33 -11.09 -22.90
C THR A 380 -32.86 -11.15 -22.77
N ALA A 381 -33.43 -10.42 -21.82
CA ALA A 381 -34.89 -10.35 -21.64
C ALA A 381 -35.56 -9.42 -22.65
N VAL A 382 -34.89 -8.36 -23.06
CA VAL A 382 -35.38 -7.42 -24.09
C VAL A 382 -35.50 -8.14 -25.44
N GLU A 383 -34.49 -8.91 -25.81
CA GLU A 383 -34.46 -9.72 -27.03
C GLU A 383 -35.56 -10.79 -27.06
N ALA A 384 -35.98 -11.31 -25.90
CA ALA A 384 -37.01 -12.30 -25.75
C ALA A 384 -38.45 -11.73 -25.67
N GLY A 385 -38.61 -10.38 -25.68
CA GLY A 385 -39.94 -9.74 -25.55
C GLY A 385 -40.55 -9.87 -24.13
N ALA A 386 -39.75 -10.20 -23.14
CA ALA A 386 -40.19 -10.49 -21.77
C ALA A 386 -40.88 -9.33 -21.02
N LEU A 387 -40.88 -8.12 -21.61
CA LEU A 387 -41.58 -6.95 -21.09
C LEU A 387 -43.02 -6.79 -21.65
N GLU A 388 -43.38 -7.53 -22.70
CA GLU A 388 -44.70 -7.51 -23.26
C GLU A 388 -45.66 -8.31 -22.34
N GLY A 389 -46.47 -7.62 -21.57
CA GLY A 389 -47.47 -8.30 -20.75
C GLY A 389 -47.45 -7.96 -19.24
N ALA A 390 -46.54 -7.14 -18.81
CA ALA A 390 -46.61 -6.57 -17.48
C ALA A 390 -47.87 -5.69 -17.33
N GLY A 391 -48.99 -6.32 -17.07
CA GLY A 391 -50.32 -5.72 -17.04
C GLY A 391 -50.39 -4.50 -16.14
N ALA A 392 -51.40 -3.65 -16.41
CA ALA A 392 -51.70 -2.39 -15.72
C ALA A 392 -52.14 -2.57 -14.23
N ALA A 393 -51.70 -3.61 -13.53
CA ALA A 393 -51.88 -3.75 -12.10
C ALA A 393 -51.22 -2.59 -11.40
N ALA A 394 -51.85 -2.07 -10.36
CA ALA A 394 -51.44 -0.87 -9.62
C ALA A 394 -49.95 -0.91 -9.24
N ARG A 395 -49.12 -0.17 -9.98
CA ARG A 395 -47.69 -0.07 -9.78
C ARG A 395 -47.43 1.11 -8.89
N ARG A 396 -47.12 0.85 -7.61
CA ARG A 396 -46.71 1.90 -6.69
C ARG A 396 -45.19 1.84 -6.54
N ASN A 397 -44.50 2.94 -6.88
CA ASN A 397 -43.06 3.11 -6.68
C ASN A 397 -42.23 1.98 -7.35
N VAL A 398 -42.47 1.76 -8.64
CA VAL A 398 -41.68 0.82 -9.44
C VAL A 398 -40.70 1.60 -10.31
N ARG A 399 -39.45 1.20 -10.27
CA ARG A 399 -38.38 1.73 -11.11
C ARG A 399 -37.86 0.63 -12.00
N VAL A 400 -37.80 0.93 -13.29
CA VAL A 400 -37.26 0.01 -14.29
C VAL A 400 -35.94 0.56 -14.78
N VAL A 401 -34.91 -0.27 -14.75
CA VAL A 401 -33.55 0.04 -15.22
C VAL A 401 -33.17 -1.04 -16.23
N HIS A 402 -32.81 -0.65 -17.42
CA HIS A 402 -32.31 -1.57 -18.43
C HIS A 402 -30.79 -1.71 -18.34
N GLU A 403 -30.30 -2.92 -18.53
CA GLU A 403 -28.88 -3.23 -18.51
C GLU A 403 -28.06 -2.32 -19.44
N ARG A 404 -28.52 -2.11 -20.70
CA ARG A 404 -27.89 -1.24 -21.68
C ARG A 404 -27.75 0.22 -21.23
N ASP A 405 -28.67 0.72 -20.39
CA ASP A 405 -28.62 2.11 -19.88
C ASP A 405 -27.51 2.28 -18.83
N LEU A 406 -27.24 1.18 -18.10
CA LEU A 406 -26.10 1.13 -17.17
C LEU A 406 -24.79 0.76 -17.89
N ALA A 407 -24.84 -0.16 -18.84
CA ALA A 407 -23.70 -0.59 -19.64
C ALA A 407 -23.00 0.61 -20.28
N TRP A 408 -23.78 1.54 -20.87
CA TRP A 408 -23.23 2.79 -21.40
C TRP A 408 -22.43 3.60 -20.37
N LYS A 409 -22.89 3.65 -19.12
CA LYS A 409 -22.24 4.37 -18.02
C LYS A 409 -20.87 3.76 -17.66
N PHE A 410 -20.70 2.47 -17.88
CA PHE A 410 -19.48 1.70 -17.63
C PHE A 410 -18.68 1.36 -18.89
N GLY A 411 -19.05 1.95 -20.04
CA GLY A 411 -18.31 1.79 -21.30
C GLY A 411 -18.35 0.38 -21.88
N LEU A 412 -19.45 -0.36 -21.60
CA LEU A 412 -19.79 -1.67 -22.16
C LEU A 412 -20.63 -1.53 -23.41
#